data_6b45400171f4ffbff02c437872614999
#
_entry.id   6b45400171f4ffbff02c437872614999
#
_cell.length_a   1.000
_cell.length_b   1.000
_cell.length_c   1.000
_cell.angle_alpha   90.00
_cell.angle_beta   90.00
_cell.angle_gamma   90.00
#
_symmetry.space_group_name_H-M   'P 1'
#
loop_
_entity.id
_entity.type
_entity.pdbx_description
1 polymer ?
#
loop_
_entity_poly.entity_id
_entity_poly.type
_entity_poly.pdbx_seq_one_letter_code
_entity_poly.pdbx_strand_id
1 'polypeptide(L)'
;MDKKMLKVVIAGETRMYPEGITYRKIVDESGIHTETPVILVMVNGKLRELQKRLKSDCTLEFVTTKDHIGFETYKRSVCLVLLRAIYDVAGRENVDKVMIHYSVGNGYYFTMEGKAALDQDFLDKVKAQMHKLADECTPIGKRSVNTDEAVALFHKHRMYDKEKLFRFRRVSKVNIYNIGYYDDYFYGYMADHAGYVQYFDLKLYDEGFVLELPERKNPSVIPPFHPQDKIFHVQKESQEWAEKMDISYVGDLNDRITKEGISNVLLVQEALQEAKISDIAQRIVSEGNKKFIMIAGPSSSGKTSFSHRLSIQLTAHGMKPHPIGVDNYFKNREDTPFDEFGEKNYECLEAIDVEQFNKDMLALLNGECVELPVFNFKTGLREYKGDFLKLGKDDILVIEGIHGLNDKLSYALPAESKFKIYISALTQLNIDEHNRIPTTDGRLIRRIVRDARTRGTSAKETIARWPSVRRGEEANIFPYQEEADVMFNSALVYELACLKVYAEPLLFGIDKSEPEYLEAKRLLKFLDYFISVPSEDIPHNSLLREFVGGSCFDV
;
A
#
# COMPACT_ATOMS: atom_id res chain seq x y z
N MET A 1 -39.48 -31.34 11.37
CA MET A 1 -38.96 -31.45 9.97
C MET A 1 -37.48 -31.72 10.08
N ASP A 2 -37.06 -32.90 9.67
CA ASP A 2 -35.63 -33.24 9.61
C ASP A 2 -34.94 -32.30 8.62
N LYS A 3 -33.91 -31.60 9.12
CA LYS A 3 -33.12 -30.71 8.24
C LYS A 3 -32.37 -31.55 7.23
N LYS A 4 -32.40 -31.15 5.97
CA LYS A 4 -31.62 -31.77 4.92
C LYS A 4 -30.14 -31.80 5.32
N MET A 5 -29.52 -32.98 5.25
CA MET A 5 -28.08 -33.13 5.49
C MET A 5 -27.31 -32.84 4.22
N LEU A 6 -26.26 -32.03 4.32
CA LEU A 6 -25.39 -31.60 3.23
C LEU A 6 -23.98 -32.17 3.44
N LYS A 7 -23.35 -32.51 2.32
CA LYS A 7 -22.00 -33.05 2.28
C LYS A 7 -20.97 -31.90 2.31
N VAL A 8 -20.07 -31.92 3.28
CA VAL A 8 -18.96 -30.97 3.38
C VAL A 8 -17.65 -31.74 3.39
N VAL A 9 -16.76 -31.44 2.46
CA VAL A 9 -15.41 -32.00 2.40
C VAL A 9 -14.45 -31.02 3.06
N ILE A 10 -13.79 -31.46 4.15
CA ILE A 10 -12.81 -30.68 4.92
C ILE A 10 -11.52 -31.48 5.03
N ALA A 11 -10.39 -30.93 4.59
CA ALA A 11 -9.09 -31.62 4.61
C ALA A 11 -9.11 -33.02 3.97
N GLY A 12 -9.92 -33.21 2.92
CA GLY A 12 -10.08 -34.49 2.21
C GLY A 12 -11.11 -35.45 2.84
N GLU A 13 -11.60 -35.17 4.05
CA GLU A 13 -12.61 -35.97 4.73
C GLU A 13 -14.03 -35.45 4.42
N THR A 14 -14.96 -36.39 4.17
CA THR A 14 -16.37 -36.07 3.98
C THR A 14 -17.13 -36.15 5.28
N ARG A 15 -17.84 -35.08 5.62
CA ARG A 15 -18.70 -34.99 6.81
C ARG A 15 -20.10 -34.50 6.42
N MET A 16 -21.09 -34.84 7.22
CA MET A 16 -22.49 -34.49 6.98
C MET A 16 -22.95 -33.45 8.01
N TYR A 17 -23.45 -32.31 7.52
CA TYR A 17 -23.98 -31.24 8.37
C TYR A 17 -25.37 -30.82 7.95
N PRO A 18 -26.22 -30.38 8.89
CA PRO A 18 -27.56 -29.93 8.57
C PRO A 18 -27.55 -28.63 7.75
N GLU A 19 -28.42 -28.52 6.75
CA GLU A 19 -28.60 -27.27 6.00
C GLU A 19 -28.91 -26.10 6.95
N GLY A 20 -28.29 -24.96 6.71
CA GLY A 20 -28.44 -23.74 7.51
C GLY A 20 -27.56 -23.65 8.75
N ILE A 21 -26.72 -24.66 9.05
CA ILE A 21 -25.68 -24.53 10.07
C ILE A 21 -24.70 -23.41 9.69
N THR A 22 -24.17 -22.67 10.66
CA THR A 22 -23.14 -21.63 10.41
C THR A 22 -21.77 -22.27 10.17
N TYR A 23 -20.91 -21.62 9.37
CA TYR A 23 -19.55 -22.09 9.20
C TYR A 23 -18.76 -22.09 10.52
N ARG A 24 -19.08 -21.16 11.46
CA ARG A 24 -18.54 -21.19 12.83
C ARG A 24 -18.75 -22.56 13.48
N LYS A 25 -20.00 -23.02 13.53
CA LYS A 25 -20.30 -24.32 14.13
C LYS A 25 -19.60 -25.48 13.41
N ILE A 26 -19.48 -25.42 12.09
CA ILE A 26 -18.74 -26.43 11.32
C ILE A 26 -17.27 -26.45 11.74
N VAL A 27 -16.63 -25.28 11.89
CA VAL A 27 -15.25 -25.16 12.36
C VAL A 27 -15.12 -25.75 13.77
N ASP A 28 -15.99 -25.37 14.71
CA ASP A 28 -15.96 -25.80 16.10
C ASP A 28 -16.18 -27.33 16.23
N GLU A 29 -17.13 -27.89 15.46
CA GLU A 29 -17.46 -29.32 15.46
C GLU A 29 -16.48 -30.17 14.64
N SER A 30 -15.64 -29.55 13.82
CA SER A 30 -14.70 -30.29 12.95
C SER A 30 -13.62 -31.05 13.72
N GLY A 31 -13.25 -30.59 14.92
CA GLY A 31 -12.15 -31.14 15.70
C GLY A 31 -10.77 -30.92 15.06
N ILE A 32 -10.68 -30.09 14.00
CA ILE A 32 -9.41 -29.78 13.35
C ILE A 32 -8.73 -28.63 14.11
N HIS A 33 -7.57 -28.93 14.70
CA HIS A 33 -6.76 -27.94 15.38
C HIS A 33 -5.88 -27.20 14.38
N THR A 34 -5.93 -25.87 14.41
CA THR A 34 -5.05 -24.97 13.63
C THR A 34 -4.10 -24.26 14.59
N GLU A 35 -2.92 -23.90 14.10
CA GLU A 35 -1.91 -23.17 14.90
C GLU A 35 -2.42 -21.82 15.40
N THR A 36 -3.23 -21.15 14.59
CA THR A 36 -3.83 -19.86 14.91
C THR A 36 -5.33 -19.88 14.62
N PRO A 37 -6.13 -19.00 15.24
CA PRO A 37 -7.58 -19.04 15.11
C PRO A 37 -8.07 -18.97 13.66
N VAL A 38 -9.06 -19.81 13.32
CA VAL A 38 -9.78 -19.74 12.05
C VAL A 38 -10.72 -18.53 12.08
N ILE A 39 -10.56 -17.61 11.12
CA ILE A 39 -11.32 -16.34 11.07
C ILE A 39 -12.25 -16.25 9.87
N LEU A 40 -11.97 -16.98 8.80
CA LEU A 40 -12.79 -17.11 7.59
C LEU A 40 -12.76 -18.56 7.10
N VAL A 41 -13.60 -18.86 6.12
CA VAL A 41 -13.55 -20.12 5.36
C VAL A 41 -13.57 -19.85 3.86
N MET A 42 -12.89 -20.73 3.11
CA MET A 42 -13.01 -20.82 1.66
C MET A 42 -14.03 -21.91 1.32
N VAL A 43 -15.09 -21.56 0.63
CA VAL A 43 -16.19 -22.45 0.24
C VAL A 43 -16.22 -22.55 -1.27
N ASN A 44 -15.82 -23.69 -1.83
CA ASN A 44 -15.71 -23.88 -3.29
C ASN A 44 -14.95 -22.71 -3.96
N GLY A 45 -13.77 -22.35 -3.45
CA GLY A 45 -12.93 -21.24 -3.95
C GLY A 45 -13.48 -19.84 -3.67
N LYS A 46 -14.47 -19.68 -2.77
CA LYS A 46 -15.05 -18.37 -2.43
C LYS A 46 -14.96 -18.11 -0.93
N LEU A 47 -14.35 -17.00 -0.55
CA LEU A 47 -14.26 -16.58 0.84
C LEU A 47 -15.64 -16.32 1.46
N ARG A 48 -15.82 -16.79 2.69
CA ARG A 48 -17.03 -16.60 3.52
C ARG A 48 -16.65 -16.29 4.95
N GLU A 49 -17.42 -15.40 5.55
CA GLU A 49 -17.37 -15.14 7.00
C GLU A 49 -18.06 -16.26 7.79
N LEU A 50 -17.61 -16.50 9.00
CA LEU A 50 -18.02 -17.66 9.80
C LEU A 50 -19.49 -17.62 10.23
N GLN A 51 -20.11 -16.45 10.33
CA GLN A 51 -21.55 -16.31 10.63
C GLN A 51 -22.47 -16.69 9.45
N LYS A 52 -21.90 -16.87 8.23
CA LYS A 52 -22.69 -17.33 7.08
C LYS A 52 -23.09 -18.80 7.24
N ARG A 53 -24.16 -19.18 6.54
CA ARG A 53 -24.80 -20.49 6.68
C ARG A 53 -24.52 -21.38 5.46
N LEU A 54 -24.33 -22.66 5.73
CA LEU A 54 -24.24 -23.72 4.73
C LEU A 54 -25.56 -23.83 3.93
N LYS A 55 -25.47 -23.83 2.58
CA LYS A 55 -26.63 -23.85 1.69
C LYS A 55 -26.64 -25.02 0.69
N SER A 56 -25.47 -25.62 0.44
CA SER A 56 -25.30 -26.70 -0.53
C SER A 56 -24.06 -27.51 -0.18
N ASP A 57 -23.90 -28.67 -0.76
CA ASP A 57 -22.68 -29.46 -0.70
C ASP A 57 -21.48 -28.60 -1.12
N CYS A 58 -20.35 -28.75 -0.43
CA CYS A 58 -19.17 -27.93 -0.70
C CYS A 58 -17.87 -28.55 -0.21
N THR A 59 -16.76 -28.07 -0.77
CA THR A 59 -15.42 -28.19 -0.18
C THR A 59 -15.15 -26.95 0.64
N LEU A 60 -14.61 -27.14 1.85
CA LEU A 60 -14.35 -26.09 2.82
C LEU A 60 -12.90 -26.15 3.28
N GLU A 61 -12.22 -25.02 3.19
CA GLU A 61 -10.86 -24.82 3.65
C GLU A 61 -10.86 -23.74 4.73
N PHE A 62 -10.05 -23.91 5.77
CA PHE A 62 -9.95 -22.94 6.85
C PHE A 62 -8.96 -21.85 6.50
N VAL A 63 -9.32 -20.61 6.83
CA VAL A 63 -8.48 -19.43 6.68
C VAL A 63 -8.23 -18.86 8.07
N THR A 64 -6.96 -18.85 8.47
CA THR A 64 -6.52 -18.47 9.81
C THR A 64 -6.00 -17.02 9.84
N THR A 65 -5.72 -16.50 11.04
CA THR A 65 -5.08 -15.20 11.22
C THR A 65 -3.62 -15.15 10.69
N LYS A 66 -3.00 -16.30 10.38
CA LYS A 66 -1.66 -16.40 9.77
C LYS A 66 -1.69 -16.24 8.23
N ASP A 67 -2.85 -16.51 7.62
CA ASP A 67 -3.06 -16.28 6.20
C ASP A 67 -3.21 -14.78 5.92
N HIS A 68 -2.72 -14.32 4.76
CA HIS A 68 -2.77 -12.88 4.41
C HIS A 68 -4.18 -12.28 4.53
N ILE A 69 -5.17 -12.91 3.91
CA ILE A 69 -6.56 -12.40 3.94
C ILE A 69 -7.21 -12.52 5.32
N GLY A 70 -6.82 -13.54 6.09
CA GLY A 70 -7.26 -13.70 7.47
C GLY A 70 -6.67 -12.63 8.38
N PHE A 71 -5.40 -12.28 8.21
CA PHE A 71 -4.76 -11.21 8.95
C PHE A 71 -5.36 -9.82 8.61
N GLU A 72 -5.65 -9.56 7.34
CA GLU A 72 -6.35 -8.34 6.94
C GLU A 72 -7.78 -8.27 7.52
N THR A 73 -8.44 -9.42 7.68
CA THR A 73 -9.75 -9.51 8.36
C THR A 73 -9.61 -9.22 9.85
N TYR A 74 -8.58 -9.74 10.50
CA TYR A 74 -8.24 -9.45 11.89
C TYR A 74 -8.04 -7.94 12.10
N LYS A 75 -7.16 -7.31 11.32
CA LYS A 75 -6.87 -5.86 11.43
C LYS A 75 -8.12 -4.99 11.31
N ARG A 76 -8.99 -5.27 10.33
CA ARG A 76 -10.27 -4.55 10.17
C ARG A 76 -11.19 -4.76 11.37
N SER A 77 -11.24 -5.96 11.91
CA SER A 77 -12.07 -6.26 13.09
C SER A 77 -11.57 -5.54 14.33
N VAL A 78 -10.23 -5.42 14.51
CA VAL A 78 -9.64 -4.60 15.59
C VAL A 78 -10.05 -3.14 15.43
N CYS A 79 -10.01 -2.58 14.22
CA CYS A 79 -10.43 -1.19 13.97
C CYS A 79 -11.92 -0.98 14.32
N LEU A 80 -12.81 -1.90 13.94
CA LEU A 80 -14.24 -1.79 14.30
C LEU A 80 -14.47 -1.84 15.81
N VAL A 81 -13.75 -2.74 16.51
CA VAL A 81 -13.84 -2.85 17.99
C VAL A 81 -13.27 -1.59 18.66
N LEU A 82 -12.18 -1.05 18.15
CA LEU A 82 -11.59 0.21 18.64
C LEU A 82 -12.56 1.38 18.50
N LEU A 83 -13.16 1.58 17.33
CA LEU A 83 -14.15 2.64 17.10
C LEU A 83 -15.31 2.52 18.08
N ARG A 84 -15.84 1.30 18.24
CA ARG A 84 -16.90 1.06 19.23
C ARG A 84 -16.44 1.40 20.66
N ALA A 85 -15.24 0.99 21.07
CA ALA A 85 -14.71 1.25 22.41
C ALA A 85 -14.49 2.75 22.66
N ILE A 86 -14.02 3.51 21.67
CA ILE A 86 -13.90 4.97 21.76
C ILE A 86 -15.25 5.62 22.08
N TYR A 87 -16.31 5.25 21.34
CA TYR A 87 -17.65 5.78 21.59
C TYR A 87 -18.25 5.32 22.91
N ASP A 88 -17.91 4.12 23.39
CA ASP A 88 -18.35 3.64 24.72
C ASP A 88 -17.70 4.44 25.86
N VAL A 89 -16.43 4.80 25.73
CA VAL A 89 -15.65 5.51 26.76
C VAL A 89 -15.92 7.02 26.74
N ALA A 90 -15.93 7.62 25.56
CA ALA A 90 -16.07 9.06 25.41
C ALA A 90 -17.53 9.55 25.49
N GLY A 91 -18.49 8.70 25.10
CA GLY A 91 -19.84 9.11 24.75
C GLY A 91 -19.90 9.68 23.33
N ARG A 92 -20.91 9.28 22.56
CA ARG A 92 -20.99 9.65 21.13
C ARG A 92 -21.09 11.16 20.87
N GLU A 93 -21.68 11.90 21.81
CA GLU A 93 -21.84 13.36 21.74
C GLU A 93 -20.54 14.14 21.96
N ASN A 94 -19.49 13.47 22.42
CA ASN A 94 -18.19 14.05 22.72
C ASN A 94 -17.13 13.71 21.66
N VAL A 95 -17.49 12.95 20.62
CA VAL A 95 -16.61 12.57 19.52
C VAL A 95 -17.27 12.99 18.22
N ASP A 96 -16.69 13.96 17.54
CA ASP A 96 -17.19 14.44 16.25
C ASP A 96 -16.66 13.56 15.11
N LYS A 97 -15.38 13.16 15.18
CA LYS A 97 -14.72 12.39 14.13
C LYS A 97 -13.61 11.50 14.71
N VAL A 98 -13.46 10.31 14.18
CA VAL A 98 -12.27 9.45 14.35
C VAL A 98 -11.78 9.07 12.96
N MET A 99 -10.53 9.31 12.66
CA MET A 99 -9.98 9.03 11.33
C MET A 99 -8.83 8.02 11.42
N ILE A 100 -8.86 7.02 10.54
CA ILE A 100 -7.76 6.08 10.31
C ILE A 100 -6.92 6.65 9.16
N HIS A 101 -5.67 7.03 9.43
CA HIS A 101 -4.82 7.67 8.44
C HIS A 101 -3.97 6.65 7.66
N TYR A 102 -2.75 6.41 8.08
CA TYR A 102 -1.76 5.59 7.40
C TYR A 102 -1.09 4.62 8.36
N SER A 103 -0.29 3.71 7.82
CA SER A 103 0.46 2.77 8.65
C SER A 103 1.65 3.47 9.31
N VAL A 104 1.84 3.20 10.60
CA VAL A 104 3.02 3.59 11.38
C VAL A 104 3.52 2.33 12.08
N GLY A 105 4.76 1.95 11.82
CA GLY A 105 5.27 0.65 12.26
C GLY A 105 4.37 -0.51 11.77
N ASN A 106 3.98 -1.39 12.66
CA ASN A 106 3.06 -2.50 12.38
C ASN A 106 1.58 -2.15 12.60
N GLY A 107 1.28 -0.88 12.85
CA GLY A 107 -0.06 -0.42 13.20
C GLY A 107 -0.61 0.65 12.27
N TYR A 108 -1.60 1.36 12.79
CA TYR A 108 -2.26 2.46 12.11
C TYR A 108 -2.27 3.71 12.99
N TYR A 109 -2.02 4.85 12.39
CA TYR A 109 -2.18 6.15 13.03
C TYR A 109 -3.63 6.61 12.97
N PHE A 110 -4.13 7.11 14.11
CA PHE A 110 -5.48 7.62 14.28
C PHE A 110 -5.45 9.04 14.80
N THR A 111 -6.42 9.85 14.39
CA THR A 111 -6.77 11.10 15.05
C THR A 111 -8.21 11.07 15.55
N MET A 112 -8.48 11.83 16.58
CA MET A 112 -9.82 11.99 17.14
C MET A 112 -10.10 13.49 17.32
N GLU A 113 -11.25 13.94 16.81
CA GLU A 113 -11.76 15.30 16.97
C GLU A 113 -13.02 15.26 17.82
N GLY A 114 -13.21 16.27 18.66
CA GLY A 114 -14.38 16.39 19.53
C GLY A 114 -14.08 17.07 20.85
N LYS A 115 -14.96 16.88 21.83
CA LYS A 115 -14.84 17.46 23.18
C LYS A 115 -14.06 16.56 24.14
N ALA A 116 -14.00 15.24 23.85
CA ALA A 116 -13.24 14.30 24.66
C ALA A 116 -11.75 14.56 24.52
N ALA A 117 -11.03 14.68 25.65
CA ALA A 117 -9.58 14.83 25.64
C ALA A 117 -8.92 13.51 25.22
N LEU A 118 -7.95 13.58 24.33
CA LEU A 118 -7.12 12.46 23.94
C LEU A 118 -5.82 12.49 24.76
N ASP A 119 -5.75 11.64 25.76
CA ASP A 119 -4.57 11.43 26.61
C ASP A 119 -4.37 9.93 26.87
N GLN A 120 -3.31 9.56 27.57
CA GLN A 120 -2.99 8.14 27.82
C GLN A 120 -4.03 7.49 28.75
N ASP A 121 -4.60 8.21 29.71
CA ASP A 121 -5.67 7.70 30.59
C ASP A 121 -6.93 7.35 29.79
N PHE A 122 -7.27 8.17 28.82
CA PHE A 122 -8.35 7.87 27.88
C PHE A 122 -8.05 6.61 27.05
N LEU A 123 -6.85 6.49 26.48
CA LEU A 123 -6.44 5.32 25.70
C LEU A 123 -6.42 4.04 26.55
N ASP A 124 -5.99 4.12 27.80
CA ASP A 124 -6.00 2.98 28.72
C ASP A 124 -7.42 2.51 29.02
N LYS A 125 -8.38 3.43 29.17
CA LYS A 125 -9.82 3.11 29.31
C LYS A 125 -10.39 2.49 28.04
N VAL A 126 -10.02 3.01 26.86
CA VAL A 126 -10.42 2.45 25.57
C VAL A 126 -9.87 1.03 25.41
N LYS A 127 -8.59 0.81 25.74
CA LYS A 127 -7.95 -0.50 25.72
C LYS A 127 -8.67 -1.49 26.64
N ALA A 128 -8.99 -1.09 27.87
CA ALA A 128 -9.76 -1.91 28.79
C ALA A 128 -11.16 -2.27 28.25
N GLN A 129 -11.85 -1.32 27.61
CA GLN A 129 -13.14 -1.56 26.97
C GLN A 129 -13.04 -2.51 25.77
N MET A 130 -11.97 -2.41 24.96
CA MET A 130 -11.73 -3.34 23.86
C MET A 130 -11.51 -4.77 24.38
N HIS A 131 -10.71 -4.97 25.43
CA HIS A 131 -10.53 -6.28 26.06
C HIS A 131 -11.84 -6.82 26.63
N LYS A 132 -12.66 -5.98 27.26
CA LYS A 132 -13.98 -6.39 27.73
C LYS A 132 -14.87 -6.90 26.59
N LEU A 133 -14.94 -6.18 25.47
CA LEU A 133 -15.70 -6.61 24.29
C LEU A 133 -15.17 -7.92 23.71
N ALA A 134 -13.86 -8.13 23.77
CA ALA A 134 -13.19 -9.34 23.32
C ALA A 134 -13.50 -10.53 24.26
N ASP A 135 -13.39 -10.35 25.57
CA ASP A 135 -13.65 -11.39 26.58
C ASP A 135 -15.13 -11.84 26.57
N GLU A 136 -16.05 -10.89 26.33
CA GLU A 136 -17.46 -11.16 26.14
C GLU A 136 -17.78 -11.81 24.78
N CYS A 137 -16.79 -11.99 23.90
CA CYS A 137 -16.99 -12.44 22.52
C CYS A 137 -18.12 -11.69 21.82
N THR A 138 -18.21 -10.37 22.01
CA THR A 138 -19.31 -9.55 21.50
C THR A 138 -19.50 -9.79 20.00
N PRO A 139 -20.70 -10.20 19.53
CA PRO A 139 -20.93 -10.54 18.13
C PRO A 139 -20.70 -9.36 17.17
N ILE A 140 -20.04 -9.63 16.05
CA ILE A 140 -19.95 -8.72 14.92
C ILE A 140 -20.95 -9.18 13.86
N GLY A 141 -22.03 -8.44 13.74
CA GLY A 141 -23.12 -8.72 12.80
C GLY A 141 -22.83 -8.15 11.42
N LYS A 142 -23.53 -8.71 10.43
CA LYS A 142 -23.51 -8.21 9.05
C LYS A 142 -24.91 -8.24 8.45
N ARG A 143 -25.37 -7.10 7.98
CA ARG A 143 -26.63 -6.98 7.24
C ARG A 143 -26.39 -6.37 5.86
N SER A 144 -27.14 -6.83 4.86
CA SER A 144 -27.12 -6.27 3.51
C SER A 144 -28.36 -5.41 3.35
N VAL A 145 -28.16 -4.12 3.10
CA VAL A 145 -29.21 -3.12 2.96
C VAL A 145 -29.19 -2.54 1.54
N ASN A 146 -30.26 -1.87 1.12
CA ASN A 146 -30.25 -1.11 -0.13
C ASN A 146 -29.30 0.09 0.00
N THR A 147 -28.74 0.56 -1.10
CA THR A 147 -27.77 1.68 -1.10
C THR A 147 -28.41 2.95 -0.51
N ASP A 148 -29.67 3.27 -0.85
CA ASP A 148 -30.39 4.44 -0.31
C ASP A 148 -30.61 4.32 1.21
N GLU A 149 -30.89 3.10 1.72
CA GLU A 149 -30.98 2.84 3.16
C GLU A 149 -29.62 3.03 3.85
N ALA A 150 -28.52 2.59 3.19
CA ALA A 150 -27.17 2.80 3.72
C ALA A 150 -26.83 4.30 3.79
N VAL A 151 -27.14 5.07 2.75
CA VAL A 151 -26.92 6.53 2.70
C VAL A 151 -27.70 7.22 3.82
N ALA A 152 -28.98 6.88 4.03
CA ALA A 152 -29.79 7.42 5.11
C ALA A 152 -29.22 7.06 6.50
N LEU A 153 -28.68 5.84 6.65
CA LEU A 153 -28.01 5.40 7.86
C LEU A 153 -26.75 6.21 8.15
N PHE A 154 -25.90 6.43 7.13
CA PHE A 154 -24.69 7.23 7.26
C PHE A 154 -25.00 8.67 7.63
N HIS A 155 -25.99 9.28 6.99
CA HIS A 155 -26.48 10.62 7.35
C HIS A 155 -26.92 10.69 8.82
N LYS A 156 -27.75 9.74 9.26
CA LYS A 156 -28.22 9.65 10.65
C LYS A 156 -27.07 9.54 11.67
N HIS A 157 -26.00 8.84 11.29
CA HIS A 157 -24.83 8.63 12.13
C HIS A 157 -23.74 9.70 11.93
N ARG A 158 -24.00 10.76 11.16
CA ARG A 158 -23.06 11.85 10.82
C ARG A 158 -21.79 11.38 10.10
N MET A 159 -21.86 10.26 9.38
CA MET A 159 -20.80 9.73 8.53
C MET A 159 -20.91 10.33 7.13
N TYR A 160 -20.68 11.65 7.03
CA TYR A 160 -20.91 12.41 5.79
C TYR A 160 -19.93 12.05 4.67
N ASP A 161 -18.75 11.60 5.01
CA ASP A 161 -17.75 11.02 4.11
C ASP A 161 -18.31 9.81 3.36
N LYS A 162 -18.94 8.86 4.09
CA LYS A 162 -19.58 7.67 3.54
C LYS A 162 -20.85 8.01 2.76
N GLU A 163 -21.68 8.94 3.27
CA GLU A 163 -22.84 9.44 2.54
C GLU A 163 -22.43 9.97 1.17
N LYS A 164 -21.40 10.83 1.09
CA LYS A 164 -20.87 11.38 -0.15
C LYS A 164 -20.31 10.28 -1.05
N LEU A 165 -19.50 9.35 -0.52
CA LEU A 165 -18.92 8.25 -1.25
C LEU A 165 -19.99 7.38 -1.92
N PHE A 166 -21.04 7.03 -1.19
CA PHE A 166 -22.06 6.11 -1.69
C PHE A 166 -23.01 6.72 -2.72
N ARG A 167 -23.07 8.05 -2.85
CA ARG A 167 -23.76 8.72 -3.97
C ARG A 167 -23.21 8.32 -5.34
N PHE A 168 -21.92 7.95 -5.41
CA PHE A 168 -21.24 7.58 -6.64
C PHE A 168 -21.18 6.07 -6.86
N ARG A 169 -21.66 5.27 -5.93
CA ARG A 169 -21.66 3.81 -6.03
C ARG A 169 -22.81 3.29 -6.89
N ARG A 170 -22.49 2.47 -7.89
CA ARG A 170 -23.47 1.84 -8.80
C ARG A 170 -23.98 0.48 -8.30
N VAL A 171 -23.88 0.21 -6.99
CA VAL A 171 -24.32 -1.04 -6.39
C VAL A 171 -25.69 -0.87 -5.77
N SER A 172 -26.57 -1.85 -5.92
CA SER A 172 -27.92 -1.84 -5.34
C SER A 172 -27.95 -2.19 -3.84
N LYS A 173 -26.89 -2.83 -3.35
CA LYS A 173 -26.80 -3.30 -1.96
C LYS A 173 -25.43 -3.03 -1.35
N VAL A 174 -25.46 -2.67 -0.07
CA VAL A 174 -24.28 -2.40 0.76
C VAL A 174 -24.31 -3.31 1.99
N ASN A 175 -23.14 -3.82 2.40
CA ASN A 175 -23.01 -4.57 3.64
C ASN A 175 -22.64 -3.63 4.77
N ILE A 176 -23.48 -3.53 5.77
CA ILE A 176 -23.23 -2.81 7.01
C ILE A 176 -22.83 -3.82 8.06
N TYR A 177 -21.75 -3.54 8.78
CA TYR A 177 -21.32 -4.29 9.96
C TYR A 177 -21.81 -3.60 11.22
N ASN A 178 -22.09 -4.38 12.26
CA ASN A 178 -22.46 -3.82 13.54
C ASN A 178 -21.81 -4.59 14.69
N ILE A 179 -21.50 -3.86 15.74
CA ILE A 179 -21.09 -4.40 17.04
C ILE A 179 -21.92 -3.73 18.13
N GLY A 180 -22.92 -4.46 18.64
CA GLY A 180 -23.95 -3.90 19.49
C GLY A 180 -24.75 -2.80 18.76
N TYR A 181 -24.76 -1.56 19.30
CA TYR A 181 -25.46 -0.41 18.73
C TYR A 181 -24.66 0.33 17.64
N TYR A 182 -23.35 0.05 17.47
CA TYR A 182 -22.48 0.74 16.53
C TYR A 182 -22.56 0.08 15.17
N ASP A 183 -23.04 0.83 14.19
CA ASP A 183 -23.10 0.44 12.78
C ASP A 183 -22.01 1.14 11.99
N ASP A 184 -21.33 0.43 11.08
CA ASP A 184 -20.33 1.01 10.19
C ASP A 184 -20.21 0.24 8.88
N TYR A 185 -19.50 0.86 7.92
CA TYR A 185 -19.11 0.25 6.67
C TYR A 185 -17.60 -0.03 6.64
N PHE A 186 -17.25 -1.26 6.31
CA PHE A 186 -15.87 -1.65 6.06
C PHE A 186 -15.72 -2.36 4.72
N TYR A 187 -14.66 -2.00 4.00
CA TYR A 187 -14.30 -2.64 2.75
C TYR A 187 -13.55 -3.94 3.01
N GLY A 188 -14.24 -5.07 2.99
CA GLY A 188 -13.66 -6.39 3.16
C GLY A 188 -14.48 -7.31 4.08
N TYR A 189 -13.84 -8.38 4.54
CA TYR A 189 -14.41 -9.34 5.47
C TYR A 189 -14.10 -8.95 6.91
N MET A 190 -14.97 -9.36 7.84
CA MET A 190 -14.83 -9.15 9.28
C MET A 190 -14.91 -10.49 10.02
N ALA A 191 -14.31 -10.55 11.20
CA ALA A 191 -14.56 -11.63 12.15
C ALA A 191 -16.04 -11.70 12.53
N ASP A 192 -16.48 -12.83 13.01
CA ASP A 192 -17.86 -13.01 13.46
C ASP A 192 -18.12 -12.55 14.90
N HIS A 193 -17.08 -12.29 15.70
CA HIS A 193 -17.15 -11.70 17.04
C HIS A 193 -15.85 -11.03 17.46
N ALA A 194 -15.89 -10.19 18.48
CA ALA A 194 -14.73 -9.44 18.99
C ALA A 194 -13.67 -10.32 19.69
N GLY A 195 -13.96 -11.56 20.04
CA GLY A 195 -13.06 -12.46 20.77
C GLY A 195 -11.71 -12.72 20.10
N TYR A 196 -11.56 -12.38 18.83
CA TYR A 196 -10.25 -12.39 18.14
C TYR A 196 -9.33 -11.24 18.54
N VAL A 197 -9.89 -10.15 19.07
CA VAL A 197 -9.18 -8.90 19.35
C VAL A 197 -8.49 -8.99 20.71
N GLN A 198 -7.42 -9.81 20.79
CA GLN A 198 -6.66 -10.06 22.02
C GLN A 198 -5.30 -9.36 22.00
N TYR A 199 -4.69 -9.18 20.82
CA TYR A 199 -3.31 -8.72 20.67
C TYR A 199 -3.27 -7.37 19.94
N PHE A 200 -3.23 -6.30 20.71
CA PHE A 200 -3.11 -4.90 20.25
C PHE A 200 -2.58 -4.02 21.38
N ASP A 201 -2.07 -2.85 21.05
CA ASP A 201 -1.77 -1.79 22.01
C ASP A 201 -2.18 -0.42 21.48
N LEU A 202 -2.35 0.55 22.37
CA LEU A 202 -2.70 1.94 22.03
C LEU A 202 -1.67 2.87 22.67
N LYS A 203 -1.05 3.73 21.87
CA LYS A 203 -0.04 4.69 22.31
C LYS A 203 -0.29 6.06 21.72
N LEU A 204 -0.15 7.10 22.54
CA LEU A 204 -0.10 8.47 22.03
C LEU A 204 1.08 8.63 21.08
N TYR A 205 0.82 9.28 19.96
CA TYR A 205 1.84 9.60 18.97
C TYR A 205 1.42 10.87 18.22
N ASP A 206 2.32 11.87 18.17
CA ASP A 206 2.04 13.18 17.58
C ASP A 206 0.73 13.79 18.16
N GLU A 207 -0.18 14.26 17.33
CA GLU A 207 -1.48 14.83 17.72
C GLU A 207 -2.60 13.77 17.90
N GLY A 208 -2.27 12.50 17.69
CA GLY A 208 -3.19 11.39 17.71
C GLY A 208 -2.66 10.20 18.51
N PHE A 209 -2.94 9.01 18.01
CA PHE A 209 -2.45 7.78 18.63
C PHE A 209 -2.22 6.68 17.58
N VAL A 210 -1.42 5.70 17.94
CA VAL A 210 -1.18 4.50 17.12
C VAL A 210 -1.89 3.31 17.74
N LEU A 211 -2.65 2.61 16.91
CA LEU A 211 -3.10 1.25 17.17
C LEU A 211 -1.97 0.31 16.73
N GLU A 212 -1.23 -0.26 17.69
CA GLU A 212 -0.19 -1.26 17.42
C GLU A 212 -0.82 -2.63 17.23
N LEU A 213 -0.31 -3.36 16.26
CA LEU A 213 -0.80 -4.69 15.87
C LEU A 213 0.35 -5.69 15.83
N PRO A 214 0.09 -7.00 16.02
CA PRO A 214 1.09 -8.03 15.86
C PRO A 214 1.56 -8.13 14.40
N GLU A 215 2.61 -8.90 14.17
CA GLU A 215 3.02 -9.31 12.83
C GLU A 215 2.26 -10.56 12.38
N ARG A 216 1.99 -10.67 11.08
CA ARG A 216 1.32 -11.83 10.51
C ARG A 216 2.05 -13.15 10.80
N LYS A 217 3.39 -13.11 10.82
CA LYS A 217 4.22 -14.30 11.12
C LYS A 217 4.06 -14.75 12.57
N ASN A 218 3.79 -13.82 13.48
CA ASN A 218 3.56 -14.07 14.91
C ASN A 218 2.34 -13.28 15.41
N PRO A 219 1.10 -13.71 15.09
CA PRO A 219 -0.11 -12.94 15.32
C PRO A 219 -0.52 -12.84 16.81
N SER A 220 0.28 -13.37 17.72
CA SER A 220 0.07 -13.33 19.18
C SER A 220 1.07 -12.43 19.92
N VAL A 221 1.98 -11.76 19.22
CA VAL A 221 2.99 -10.90 19.84
C VAL A 221 3.00 -9.53 19.16
N ILE A 222 2.89 -8.48 19.97
CA ILE A 222 3.06 -7.11 19.51
C ILE A 222 4.55 -6.80 19.59
N PRO A 223 5.22 -6.49 18.46
CA PRO A 223 6.62 -6.11 18.48
C PRO A 223 6.82 -4.73 19.14
N PRO A 224 8.03 -4.42 19.62
CA PRO A 224 8.35 -3.08 20.12
C PRO A 224 8.04 -2.01 19.07
N PHE A 225 7.43 -0.91 19.51
CA PHE A 225 7.14 0.23 18.65
C PHE A 225 8.43 0.97 18.26
N HIS A 226 8.67 1.03 16.97
CA HIS A 226 9.76 1.81 16.38
C HIS A 226 9.15 2.85 15.44
N PRO A 227 9.07 4.12 15.85
CA PRO A 227 8.55 5.19 15.02
C PRO A 227 9.43 5.36 13.77
N GLN A 228 8.80 5.66 12.66
CA GLN A 228 9.43 5.98 11.38
C GLN A 228 9.12 7.45 11.08
N ASP A 229 9.83 8.35 11.76
CA ASP A 229 9.45 9.75 11.82
C ASP A 229 9.50 10.46 10.46
N LYS A 230 10.49 10.13 9.60
CA LYS A 230 10.61 10.78 8.28
C LYS A 230 9.44 10.40 7.36
N ILE A 231 9.10 9.11 7.28
CA ILE A 231 7.97 8.68 6.46
C ILE A 231 6.64 9.18 7.02
N PHE A 232 6.51 9.24 8.35
CA PHE A 232 5.34 9.81 9.03
C PHE A 232 5.13 11.28 8.64
N HIS A 233 6.17 12.10 8.72
CA HIS A 233 6.09 13.52 8.37
C HIS A 233 5.72 13.74 6.89
N VAL A 234 6.25 12.95 5.98
CA VAL A 234 5.91 13.03 4.55
C VAL A 234 4.45 12.63 4.29
N GLN A 235 3.94 11.65 5.02
CA GLN A 235 2.53 11.26 4.93
C GLN A 235 1.61 12.34 5.51
N LYS A 236 1.96 12.91 6.66
CA LYS A 236 1.23 14.02 7.31
C LYS A 236 1.19 15.25 6.38
N GLU A 237 2.34 15.66 5.84
CA GLU A 237 2.41 16.77 4.88
C GLU A 237 1.54 16.54 3.64
N SER A 238 1.57 15.32 3.11
CA SER A 238 0.77 14.95 1.94
C SER A 238 -0.73 14.99 2.23
N GLN A 239 -1.14 14.60 3.44
CA GLN A 239 -2.52 14.71 3.90
C GLN A 239 -2.95 16.17 4.05
N GLU A 240 -2.14 17.02 4.67
CA GLU A 240 -2.42 18.46 4.81
C GLU A 240 -2.64 19.13 3.44
N TRP A 241 -1.90 18.70 2.40
CA TRP A 241 -2.11 19.18 1.05
C TRP A 241 -3.44 18.73 0.45
N ALA A 242 -3.85 17.48 0.68
CA ALA A 242 -5.15 16.98 0.26
C ALA A 242 -6.29 17.75 0.95
N GLU A 243 -6.16 18.01 2.24
CA GLU A 243 -7.10 18.81 3.02
C GLU A 243 -7.21 20.26 2.52
N LYS A 244 -6.08 20.92 2.20
CA LYS A 244 -6.06 22.27 1.60
C LYS A 244 -6.73 22.33 0.22
N MET A 245 -6.81 21.20 -0.48
CA MET A 245 -7.55 21.08 -1.75
C MET A 245 -9.02 20.66 -1.55
N ASP A 246 -9.48 20.50 -0.30
CA ASP A 246 -10.80 19.94 0.04
C ASP A 246 -11.02 18.52 -0.55
N ILE A 247 -9.96 17.70 -0.61
CA ILE A 247 -9.99 16.33 -1.13
C ILE A 247 -9.37 15.39 -0.10
N SER A 248 -10.11 15.08 0.96
CA SER A 248 -9.65 14.15 2.00
C SER A 248 -10.00 12.68 1.71
N TYR A 249 -11.07 12.46 0.96
CA TYR A 249 -11.62 11.13 0.67
C TYR A 249 -11.95 10.96 -0.81
N VAL A 250 -12.13 9.70 -1.22
CA VAL A 250 -12.56 9.36 -2.59
C VAL A 250 -13.91 10.03 -2.93
N GLY A 251 -14.81 10.16 -1.97
CA GLY A 251 -16.06 10.87 -2.16
C GLY A 251 -15.87 12.35 -2.56
N ASP A 252 -14.87 13.02 -1.97
CA ASP A 252 -14.55 14.42 -2.29
C ASP A 252 -13.95 14.54 -3.70
N LEU A 253 -13.02 13.64 -4.04
CA LEU A 253 -12.44 13.58 -5.39
C LEU A 253 -13.53 13.37 -6.46
N ASN A 254 -14.44 12.42 -6.22
CA ASN A 254 -15.54 12.14 -7.15
C ASN A 254 -16.49 13.35 -7.29
N ASP A 255 -16.77 14.03 -6.20
CA ASP A 255 -17.62 15.24 -6.19
C ASP A 255 -16.96 16.37 -6.99
N ARG A 256 -15.64 16.56 -6.81
CA ARG A 256 -14.85 17.54 -7.58
C ARG A 256 -14.84 17.21 -9.07
N ILE A 257 -14.60 15.96 -9.44
CA ILE A 257 -14.60 15.49 -10.85
C ILE A 257 -15.96 15.78 -11.50
N THR A 258 -17.07 15.54 -10.80
CA THR A 258 -18.41 15.67 -11.38
C THR A 258 -18.92 17.09 -11.44
N LYS A 259 -18.51 17.97 -10.53
CA LYS A 259 -19.00 19.36 -10.44
C LYS A 259 -18.14 20.36 -11.20
N GLU A 260 -16.83 20.20 -11.14
CA GLU A 260 -15.85 21.18 -11.60
C GLU A 260 -14.91 20.64 -12.69
N GLY A 261 -14.92 19.31 -12.91
CA GLY A 261 -13.92 18.64 -13.71
C GLY A 261 -12.62 18.41 -12.95
N ILE A 262 -11.69 17.72 -13.59
CA ILE A 262 -10.43 17.30 -12.95
C ILE A 262 -9.26 18.26 -13.20
N SER A 263 -9.35 19.14 -14.21
CA SER A 263 -8.20 19.91 -14.72
C SER A 263 -7.53 20.77 -13.64
N ASN A 264 -8.31 21.42 -12.76
CA ASN A 264 -7.73 22.20 -11.67
C ASN A 264 -6.97 21.34 -10.66
N VAL A 265 -7.51 20.18 -10.31
CA VAL A 265 -6.84 19.22 -9.39
C VAL A 265 -5.53 18.72 -9.99
N LEU A 266 -5.51 18.40 -11.30
CA LEU A 266 -4.31 18.03 -12.03
C LEU A 266 -3.23 19.12 -11.94
N LEU A 267 -3.59 20.35 -12.30
CA LEU A 267 -2.65 21.48 -12.34
C LEU A 267 -2.07 21.78 -10.96
N VAL A 268 -2.90 21.81 -9.93
CA VAL A 268 -2.44 22.08 -8.54
C VAL A 268 -1.54 20.96 -8.06
N GLN A 269 -1.91 19.69 -8.27
CA GLN A 269 -1.12 18.55 -7.82
C GLN A 269 0.24 18.49 -8.54
N GLU A 270 0.28 18.75 -9.86
CA GLU A 270 1.54 18.78 -10.62
C GLU A 270 2.43 19.96 -10.22
N ALA A 271 1.85 21.12 -9.93
CA ALA A 271 2.60 22.27 -9.41
C ALA A 271 3.22 21.97 -8.04
N LEU A 272 2.50 21.28 -7.15
CA LEU A 272 3.04 20.84 -5.85
C LEU A 272 4.20 19.87 -6.01
N GLN A 273 4.08 18.89 -6.93
CA GLN A 273 5.15 17.96 -7.23
C GLN A 273 6.39 18.69 -7.74
N GLU A 274 6.22 19.64 -8.66
CA GLU A 274 7.33 20.41 -9.22
C GLU A 274 8.02 21.27 -8.17
N ALA A 275 7.25 21.96 -7.32
CA ALA A 275 7.80 22.75 -6.22
C ALA A 275 8.68 21.91 -5.29
N LYS A 276 8.19 20.71 -4.89
CA LYS A 276 8.95 19.80 -4.03
C LYS A 276 10.25 19.30 -4.69
N ILE A 277 10.22 18.98 -5.98
CA ILE A 277 11.42 18.53 -6.70
C ILE A 277 12.42 19.69 -6.82
N SER A 278 11.94 20.93 -7.04
CA SER A 278 12.76 22.13 -7.06
C SER A 278 13.43 22.40 -5.71
N ASP A 279 12.69 22.27 -4.60
CA ASP A 279 13.23 22.42 -3.25
C ASP A 279 14.34 21.39 -2.97
N ILE A 280 14.17 20.13 -3.40
CA ILE A 280 15.19 19.10 -3.27
C ILE A 280 16.43 19.48 -4.09
N ALA A 281 16.28 19.92 -5.34
CA ALA A 281 17.40 20.34 -6.18
C ALA A 281 18.14 21.52 -5.57
N GLN A 282 17.43 22.53 -5.08
CA GLN A 282 18.01 23.69 -4.41
C GLN A 282 18.82 23.30 -3.17
N ARG A 283 18.30 22.36 -2.35
CA ARG A 283 19.01 21.84 -1.19
C ARG A 283 20.32 21.15 -1.60
N ILE A 284 20.28 20.27 -2.61
CA ILE A 284 21.47 19.57 -3.12
C ILE A 284 22.54 20.58 -3.57
N VAL A 285 22.15 21.59 -4.35
CA VAL A 285 23.07 22.62 -4.86
C VAL A 285 23.64 23.46 -3.72
N SER A 286 22.84 23.82 -2.72
CA SER A 286 23.27 24.63 -1.58
C SER A 286 24.30 23.93 -0.67
N GLU A 287 24.25 22.60 -0.59
CA GLU A 287 25.24 21.80 0.15
C GLU A 287 26.62 21.76 -0.54
N GLY A 288 26.68 21.97 -1.86
CA GLY A 288 27.90 22.29 -2.64
C GLY A 288 28.95 21.18 -2.79
N ASN A 289 28.91 20.14 -1.97
CA ASN A 289 29.90 19.05 -1.95
C ASN A 289 29.36 17.73 -2.49
N LYS A 290 28.08 17.68 -2.93
CA LYS A 290 27.43 16.47 -3.40
C LYS A 290 27.84 16.14 -4.82
N LYS A 291 28.22 14.89 -5.07
CA LYS A 291 28.55 14.34 -6.38
C LYS A 291 27.67 13.16 -6.76
N PHE A 292 27.07 12.51 -5.78
CA PHE A 292 26.24 11.32 -5.97
C PHE A 292 24.85 11.53 -5.36
N ILE A 293 23.82 11.61 -6.20
CA ILE A 293 22.42 11.58 -5.77
C ILE A 293 21.96 10.13 -5.82
N MET A 294 21.70 9.53 -4.65
CA MET A 294 21.33 8.13 -4.52
C MET A 294 19.81 8.02 -4.34
N ILE A 295 19.09 7.62 -5.39
CA ILE A 295 17.63 7.53 -5.38
C ILE A 295 17.22 6.08 -5.20
N ALA A 296 16.52 5.76 -4.11
CA ALA A 296 15.92 4.46 -3.91
C ALA A 296 14.43 4.54 -3.57
N GLY A 297 13.76 3.43 -3.78
CA GLY A 297 12.35 3.29 -3.48
C GLY A 297 11.79 1.98 -4.02
N PRO A 298 10.61 1.57 -3.53
CA PRO A 298 10.00 0.31 -3.90
C PRO A 298 9.58 0.27 -5.37
N SER A 299 9.24 -0.92 -5.85
CA SER A 299 8.76 -1.10 -7.24
C SER A 299 7.56 -0.22 -7.53
N SER A 300 7.53 0.36 -8.73
CA SER A 300 6.47 1.27 -9.21
C SER A 300 6.28 2.53 -8.36
N SER A 301 7.33 3.00 -7.71
CA SER A 301 7.34 4.29 -7.00
C SER A 301 7.55 5.50 -7.91
N GLY A 302 7.92 5.31 -9.18
CA GLY A 302 8.19 6.41 -10.13
C GLY A 302 9.62 6.96 -10.05
N LYS A 303 10.61 6.14 -9.64
CA LYS A 303 12.03 6.53 -9.53
C LYS A 303 12.57 7.14 -10.80
N THR A 304 12.33 6.49 -11.93
CA THR A 304 12.88 6.88 -13.22
C THR A 304 12.37 8.25 -13.66
N SER A 305 11.06 8.45 -13.66
CA SER A 305 10.48 9.78 -13.98
C SER A 305 10.91 10.86 -13.00
N PHE A 306 11.03 10.53 -11.70
CA PHE A 306 11.53 11.46 -10.69
C PHE A 306 12.98 11.85 -10.95
N SER A 307 13.86 10.90 -11.26
CA SER A 307 15.28 11.17 -11.55
C SER A 307 15.44 12.11 -12.74
N HIS A 308 14.62 11.96 -13.78
CA HIS A 308 14.59 12.88 -14.93
C HIS A 308 14.12 14.28 -14.53
N ARG A 309 13.01 14.40 -13.79
CA ARG A 309 12.52 15.69 -13.30
C ARG A 309 13.53 16.40 -12.40
N LEU A 310 14.15 15.65 -11.47
CA LEU A 310 15.21 16.18 -10.61
C LEU A 310 16.41 16.65 -11.42
N SER A 311 16.81 15.89 -12.45
CA SER A 311 17.90 16.27 -13.36
C SER A 311 17.59 17.58 -14.09
N ILE A 312 16.36 17.80 -14.52
CA ILE A 312 15.95 19.08 -15.14
C ILE A 312 16.09 20.23 -14.13
N GLN A 313 15.63 20.05 -12.89
CA GLN A 313 15.77 21.08 -11.85
C GLN A 313 17.23 21.35 -11.49
N LEU A 314 18.06 20.32 -11.37
CA LEU A 314 19.51 20.48 -11.17
C LEU A 314 20.16 21.25 -12.31
N THR A 315 19.76 20.98 -13.56
CA THR A 315 20.26 21.72 -14.75
C THR A 315 19.82 23.19 -14.69
N ALA A 316 18.59 23.48 -14.29
CA ALA A 316 18.10 24.85 -14.10
C ALA A 316 18.91 25.62 -13.03
N HIS A 317 19.50 24.91 -12.06
CA HIS A 317 20.41 25.46 -11.05
C HIS A 317 21.90 25.43 -11.46
N GLY A 318 22.22 25.11 -12.72
CA GLY A 318 23.58 25.19 -13.30
C GLY A 318 24.43 23.92 -13.14
N MET A 319 23.86 22.83 -12.63
CA MET A 319 24.52 21.52 -12.55
C MET A 319 24.40 20.76 -13.87
N LYS A 320 25.24 19.74 -14.06
CA LYS A 320 25.21 18.81 -15.20
C LYS A 320 24.95 17.39 -14.69
N PRO A 321 23.67 16.99 -14.57
CA PRO A 321 23.33 15.68 -14.05
C PRO A 321 23.56 14.58 -15.10
N HIS A 322 24.09 13.44 -14.64
CA HIS A 322 24.26 12.22 -15.43
C HIS A 322 23.45 11.09 -14.78
N PRO A 323 22.30 10.70 -15.35
CA PRO A 323 21.50 9.59 -14.86
C PRO A 323 22.22 8.25 -15.03
N ILE A 324 22.25 7.43 -13.98
CA ILE A 324 22.80 6.07 -13.98
C ILE A 324 21.82 5.13 -13.26
N GLY A 325 21.41 4.06 -13.95
CA GLY A 325 20.67 2.97 -13.33
C GLY A 325 21.61 1.98 -12.64
N VAL A 326 21.37 1.67 -11.36
CA VAL A 326 22.10 0.60 -10.66
C VAL A 326 21.91 -0.75 -11.35
N ASP A 327 20.77 -0.94 -12.01
CA ASP A 327 20.45 -2.14 -12.78
C ASP A 327 21.45 -2.41 -13.91
N ASN A 328 22.18 -1.39 -14.41
CA ASN A 328 23.26 -1.56 -15.37
C ASN A 328 24.46 -2.34 -14.82
N TYR A 329 24.56 -2.43 -13.50
CA TYR A 329 25.60 -3.18 -12.79
C TYR A 329 25.15 -4.59 -12.35
N PHE A 330 24.01 -5.10 -12.84
CA PHE A 330 23.67 -6.50 -12.60
C PHE A 330 24.78 -7.43 -13.08
N LYS A 331 25.03 -8.48 -12.32
CA LYS A 331 25.81 -9.64 -12.77
C LYS A 331 25.09 -10.31 -13.93
N ASN A 332 25.80 -11.04 -14.75
CA ASN A 332 25.16 -11.82 -15.81
C ASN A 332 24.09 -12.75 -15.22
N ARG A 333 23.05 -13.02 -15.99
CA ARG A 333 21.90 -13.83 -15.52
C ARG A 333 22.30 -15.17 -14.93
N GLU A 334 23.38 -15.79 -15.45
CA GLU A 334 23.89 -17.08 -14.94
C GLU A 334 24.42 -16.94 -13.50
N ASP A 335 25.05 -15.81 -13.18
CA ASP A 335 25.68 -15.52 -11.90
C ASP A 335 24.72 -14.94 -10.85
N THR A 336 23.46 -14.66 -11.23
CA THR A 336 22.44 -14.13 -10.32
C THR A 336 22.10 -15.18 -9.27
N PRO A 337 22.12 -14.86 -7.95
CA PRO A 337 21.81 -15.81 -6.88
C PRO A 337 20.36 -16.32 -6.96
N PHE A 338 20.11 -17.47 -6.33
CA PHE A 338 18.77 -18.01 -6.20
C PHE A 338 18.15 -17.58 -4.87
N ASP A 339 16.83 -17.43 -4.85
CA ASP A 339 16.06 -17.24 -3.63
C ASP A 339 15.78 -18.58 -2.92
N GLU A 340 15.08 -18.51 -1.79
CA GLU A 340 14.68 -19.69 -0.98
C GLU A 340 13.71 -20.64 -1.70
N PHE A 341 13.13 -20.21 -2.82
CA PHE A 341 12.22 -21.00 -3.67
C PHE A 341 12.92 -21.58 -4.91
N GLY A 342 14.22 -21.30 -5.10
CA GLY A 342 15.00 -21.76 -6.24
C GLY A 342 14.81 -20.93 -7.51
N GLU A 343 14.25 -19.71 -7.40
CA GLU A 343 14.16 -18.75 -8.48
C GLU A 343 15.29 -17.72 -8.43
N LYS A 344 15.66 -17.14 -9.59
CA LYS A 344 16.69 -16.09 -9.64
C LYS A 344 16.23 -14.84 -8.86
N ASN A 345 17.03 -14.45 -7.86
CA ASN A 345 16.76 -13.31 -7.00
C ASN A 345 17.43 -12.03 -7.51
N TYR A 346 16.70 -11.22 -8.25
CA TYR A 346 17.16 -9.92 -8.74
C TYR A 346 16.96 -8.78 -7.72
N GLU A 347 16.29 -9.04 -6.61
CA GLU A 347 15.99 -8.03 -5.58
C GLU A 347 17.07 -7.96 -4.49
N CYS A 348 18.03 -8.89 -4.46
CA CYS A 348 19.11 -8.88 -3.48
C CYS A 348 20.33 -8.09 -3.98
N LEU A 349 21.11 -7.55 -3.03
CA LEU A 349 22.32 -6.77 -3.34
C LEU A 349 23.38 -7.61 -4.07
N GLU A 350 23.46 -8.89 -3.78
CA GLU A 350 24.40 -9.86 -4.35
C GLU A 350 24.19 -10.07 -5.87
N ALA A 351 23.02 -9.70 -6.40
CA ALA A 351 22.76 -9.68 -7.84
C ALA A 351 23.50 -8.55 -8.56
N ILE A 352 23.91 -7.51 -7.83
CA ILE A 352 24.68 -6.37 -8.35
C ILE A 352 26.18 -6.66 -8.22
N ASP A 353 26.98 -6.23 -9.20
CA ASP A 353 28.43 -6.19 -9.13
C ASP A 353 28.87 -4.94 -8.35
N VAL A 354 28.79 -5.03 -7.04
CA VAL A 354 29.08 -3.93 -6.12
C VAL A 354 30.54 -3.47 -6.22
N GLU A 355 31.46 -4.39 -6.50
CA GLU A 355 32.88 -4.07 -6.64
C GLU A 355 33.12 -3.19 -7.89
N GLN A 356 32.56 -3.59 -9.04
CA GLN A 356 32.68 -2.80 -10.27
C GLN A 356 31.98 -1.45 -10.12
N PHE A 357 30.81 -1.40 -9.49
CA PHE A 357 30.12 -0.14 -9.19
C PHE A 357 31.01 0.82 -8.40
N ASN A 358 31.59 0.37 -7.29
CA ASN A 358 32.44 1.23 -6.47
C ASN A 358 33.72 1.66 -7.20
N LYS A 359 34.33 0.77 -7.98
CA LYS A 359 35.52 1.08 -8.80
C LYS A 359 35.21 2.19 -9.79
N ASP A 360 34.12 2.09 -10.53
CA ASP A 360 33.74 3.08 -11.55
C ASP A 360 33.38 4.42 -10.91
N MET A 361 32.59 4.41 -9.82
CA MET A 361 32.19 5.64 -9.12
C MET A 361 33.37 6.36 -8.48
N LEU A 362 34.35 5.62 -7.91
CA LEU A 362 35.58 6.22 -7.37
C LEU A 362 36.45 6.80 -8.48
N ALA A 363 36.62 6.11 -9.61
CA ALA A 363 37.37 6.60 -10.74
C ALA A 363 36.75 7.91 -11.28
N LEU A 364 35.42 7.96 -11.43
CA LEU A 364 34.71 9.18 -11.80
C LEU A 364 34.92 10.31 -10.79
N LEU A 365 34.83 10.02 -9.47
CA LEU A 365 35.06 11.01 -8.42
C LEU A 365 36.47 11.60 -8.49
N ASN A 366 37.48 10.78 -8.85
CA ASN A 366 38.87 11.18 -9.05
C ASN A 366 39.12 11.90 -10.39
N GLY A 367 38.08 12.09 -11.22
CA GLY A 367 38.18 12.76 -12.51
C GLY A 367 38.76 11.90 -13.62
N GLU A 368 38.76 10.58 -13.46
CA GLU A 368 39.14 9.62 -14.49
C GLU A 368 38.01 9.45 -15.52
N CYS A 369 38.36 8.93 -16.71
CA CYS A 369 37.39 8.61 -17.75
C CYS A 369 36.99 7.13 -17.60
N VAL A 370 35.70 6.85 -17.46
CA VAL A 370 35.17 5.51 -17.23
C VAL A 370 34.18 5.15 -18.34
N GLU A 371 34.27 3.93 -18.86
CA GLU A 371 33.25 3.35 -19.73
C GLU A 371 32.16 2.73 -18.88
N LEU A 372 30.93 3.26 -18.99
CA LEU A 372 29.78 2.81 -18.19
C LEU A 372 29.17 1.54 -18.80
N PRO A 373 28.83 0.53 -17.98
CA PRO A 373 28.15 -0.66 -18.45
C PRO A 373 26.66 -0.39 -18.76
N VAL A 374 26.08 -1.24 -19.60
CA VAL A 374 24.65 -1.31 -19.88
C VAL A 374 24.21 -2.77 -19.71
N PHE A 375 23.18 -3.01 -18.92
CA PHE A 375 22.62 -4.34 -18.77
C PHE A 375 21.54 -4.62 -19.82
N ASN A 376 21.72 -5.64 -20.61
CA ASN A 376 20.75 -6.08 -21.62
C ASN A 376 19.79 -7.09 -21.02
N PHE A 377 18.60 -6.65 -20.65
CA PHE A 377 17.57 -7.51 -20.03
C PHE A 377 17.08 -8.66 -20.92
N LYS A 378 17.21 -8.54 -22.25
CA LYS A 378 16.83 -9.62 -23.18
C LYS A 378 17.84 -10.76 -23.17
N THR A 379 19.15 -10.42 -23.29
CA THR A 379 20.23 -11.41 -23.27
C THR A 379 20.60 -11.84 -21.84
N GLY A 380 20.39 -10.97 -20.85
CA GLY A 380 20.81 -11.16 -19.47
C GLY A 380 22.31 -10.96 -19.27
N LEU A 381 22.94 -10.16 -20.12
CA LEU A 381 24.38 -9.89 -20.10
C LEU A 381 24.65 -8.40 -19.87
N ARG A 382 25.73 -8.11 -19.17
CA ARG A 382 26.30 -6.77 -19.07
C ARG A 382 27.17 -6.51 -20.29
N GLU A 383 26.95 -5.40 -20.95
CA GLU A 383 27.61 -4.98 -22.20
C GLU A 383 28.30 -3.63 -22.01
N TYR A 384 29.38 -3.39 -22.74
CA TYR A 384 30.04 -2.10 -22.85
C TYR A 384 29.87 -1.60 -24.28
N LYS A 385 29.33 -0.39 -24.46
CA LYS A 385 28.93 0.16 -25.78
C LYS A 385 29.68 1.41 -26.17
N GLY A 386 30.79 1.73 -25.51
CA GLY A 386 31.56 2.92 -25.74
C GLY A 386 30.97 4.18 -25.11
N ASP A 387 30.18 4.04 -24.08
CA ASP A 387 29.64 5.17 -23.32
C ASP A 387 30.66 5.61 -22.25
N PHE A 388 31.47 6.61 -22.60
CA PHE A 388 32.53 7.11 -21.73
C PHE A 388 32.07 8.38 -20.99
N LEU A 389 32.26 8.39 -19.68
CA LEU A 389 31.95 9.52 -18.80
C LEU A 389 33.22 9.98 -18.06
N LYS A 390 33.38 11.29 -17.95
CA LYS A 390 34.39 11.95 -17.12
C LYS A 390 33.71 13.13 -16.41
N LEU A 391 33.81 13.20 -15.09
CA LEU A 391 33.17 14.27 -14.31
C LEU A 391 34.02 15.54 -14.30
N GLY A 392 33.37 16.67 -14.58
CA GLY A 392 33.88 18.01 -14.35
C GLY A 392 33.41 18.60 -13.01
N LYS A 393 33.64 19.88 -12.83
CA LYS A 393 33.35 20.58 -11.57
C LYS A 393 31.85 20.58 -11.26
N ASP A 394 31.02 20.88 -12.25
CA ASP A 394 29.57 21.06 -12.11
C ASP A 394 28.78 19.79 -12.44
N ASP A 395 29.49 18.69 -12.76
CA ASP A 395 28.84 17.40 -13.02
C ASP A 395 28.42 16.70 -11.73
N ILE A 396 27.28 16.04 -11.77
CA ILE A 396 26.68 15.28 -10.66
C ILE A 396 26.05 14.00 -11.20
N LEU A 397 26.22 12.90 -10.48
CA LEU A 397 25.64 11.60 -10.85
C LEU A 397 24.28 11.44 -10.18
N VAL A 398 23.26 11.13 -10.96
CA VAL A 398 21.91 10.82 -10.46
C VAL A 398 21.70 9.31 -10.60
N ILE A 399 21.93 8.60 -9.49
CA ILE A 399 21.98 7.13 -9.45
C ILE A 399 20.65 6.62 -8.90
N GLU A 400 19.92 5.86 -9.71
CA GLU A 400 18.66 5.27 -9.28
C GLU A 400 18.74 3.75 -9.20
N GLY A 401 18.13 3.18 -8.14
CA GLY A 401 18.01 1.73 -7.96
C GLY A 401 17.46 1.37 -6.60
N ILE A 402 16.99 0.13 -6.46
CA ILE A 402 16.37 -0.32 -5.19
C ILE A 402 17.35 -0.30 -4.00
N HIS A 403 18.65 -0.44 -4.27
CA HIS A 403 19.73 -0.46 -3.26
C HIS A 403 20.37 0.92 -3.00
N GLY A 404 19.87 2.01 -3.59
CA GLY A 404 20.51 3.32 -3.52
C GLY A 404 20.73 3.86 -2.09
N LEU A 405 19.92 3.45 -1.12
CA LEU A 405 20.07 3.85 0.29
C LEU A 405 20.96 2.92 1.11
N ASN A 406 21.27 1.72 0.61
CA ASN A 406 22.10 0.76 1.31
C ASN A 406 23.59 1.12 1.15
N ASP A 407 24.24 1.52 2.24
CA ASP A 407 25.66 1.89 2.22
C ASP A 407 26.60 0.76 1.77
N LYS A 408 26.16 -0.49 1.82
CA LYS A 408 26.93 -1.61 1.23
C LYS A 408 27.06 -1.51 -0.29
N LEU A 409 26.10 -0.88 -0.99
CA LEU A 409 26.20 -0.63 -2.43
C LEU A 409 27.33 0.36 -2.74
N SER A 410 27.46 1.41 -1.93
CA SER A 410 28.38 2.54 -2.17
C SER A 410 29.40 2.68 -1.03
N TYR A 411 29.93 1.55 -0.56
CA TYR A 411 30.79 1.49 0.62
C TYR A 411 32.11 2.27 0.48
N ALA A 412 32.62 2.40 -0.73
CA ALA A 412 33.87 3.08 -1.00
C ALA A 412 33.71 4.61 -1.21
N LEU A 413 32.48 5.08 -1.38
CA LEU A 413 32.23 6.51 -1.63
C LEU A 413 32.15 7.31 -0.32
N PRO A 414 32.79 8.49 -0.24
CA PRO A 414 32.70 9.35 0.92
C PRO A 414 31.24 9.72 1.24
N ALA A 415 30.85 9.62 2.52
CA ALA A 415 29.47 9.89 2.95
C ALA A 415 29.03 11.33 2.61
N GLU A 416 29.93 12.31 2.80
CA GLU A 416 29.71 13.72 2.50
C GLU A 416 29.44 14.01 1.01
N SER A 417 29.91 13.13 0.10
CA SER A 417 29.70 13.27 -1.35
C SER A 417 28.35 12.74 -1.81
N LYS A 418 27.62 12.02 -0.95
CA LYS A 418 26.33 11.41 -1.23
C LYS A 418 25.16 12.27 -0.76
N PHE A 419 24.06 12.26 -1.51
CA PHE A 419 22.76 12.76 -1.09
C PHE A 419 21.72 11.69 -1.36
N LYS A 420 21.09 11.20 -0.32
CA LYS A 420 20.19 10.04 -0.35
C LYS A 420 18.73 10.46 -0.43
N ILE A 421 17.98 9.95 -1.41
CA ILE A 421 16.56 10.25 -1.62
C ILE A 421 15.76 8.95 -1.57
N TYR A 422 14.77 8.88 -0.69
CA TYR A 422 13.77 7.82 -0.70
C TYR A 422 12.52 8.30 -1.42
N ILE A 423 12.06 7.56 -2.43
CA ILE A 423 10.83 7.84 -3.16
C ILE A 423 9.82 6.70 -3.02
N SER A 424 8.60 7.02 -2.65
CA SER A 424 7.50 6.05 -2.57
C SER A 424 6.17 6.70 -2.96
N ALA A 425 5.27 5.90 -3.54
CA ALA A 425 3.90 6.33 -3.83
C ALA A 425 3.03 6.13 -2.59
N LEU A 426 3.19 7.02 -1.59
CA LEU A 426 2.43 6.99 -0.35
C LEU A 426 1.03 7.55 -0.60
N THR A 427 0.03 6.68 -0.66
CA THR A 427 -1.34 7.08 -0.97
C THR A 427 -1.85 8.13 0.02
N GLN A 428 -2.23 9.30 -0.50
CA GLN A 428 -2.68 10.46 0.26
C GLN A 428 -4.18 10.40 0.58
N LEU A 429 -4.92 9.63 -0.19
CA LEU A 429 -6.38 9.58 -0.17
C LEU A 429 -6.87 8.34 0.55
N ASN A 430 -7.89 8.46 1.38
CA ASN A 430 -8.63 7.35 1.94
C ASN A 430 -9.96 7.13 1.20
N ILE A 431 -10.50 5.93 1.26
CA ILE A 431 -11.86 5.65 0.74
C ILE A 431 -12.88 6.48 1.52
N ASP A 432 -12.82 6.40 2.86
CA ASP A 432 -13.59 7.15 3.84
C ASP A 432 -12.80 7.25 5.17
N GLU A 433 -13.39 7.79 6.24
CA GLU A 433 -12.72 7.98 7.54
C GLU A 433 -12.14 6.68 8.13
N HIS A 434 -12.77 5.54 7.87
CA HIS A 434 -12.40 4.26 8.47
C HIS A 434 -11.79 3.25 7.49
N ASN A 435 -11.80 3.56 6.20
CA ASN A 435 -11.27 2.69 5.15
C ASN A 435 -10.10 3.35 4.42
N ARG A 436 -8.89 3.04 4.86
CA ARG A 436 -7.68 3.52 4.21
C ARG A 436 -7.37 2.77 2.91
N ILE A 437 -6.65 3.43 2.02
CA ILE A 437 -6.10 2.82 0.80
C ILE A 437 -4.67 2.36 1.11
N PRO A 438 -4.37 1.05 1.03
CA PRO A 438 -3.01 0.58 1.20
C PRO A 438 -2.09 1.10 0.08
N THR A 439 -0.94 1.62 0.43
CA THR A 439 0.10 2.04 -0.54
C THR A 439 0.48 0.91 -1.51
N THR A 440 0.44 -0.33 -1.04
CA THR A 440 0.69 -1.53 -1.84
C THR A 440 -0.30 -1.70 -2.98
N ASP A 441 -1.56 -1.31 -2.80
CA ASP A 441 -2.60 -1.44 -3.84
C ASP A 441 -2.37 -0.46 -4.98
N GLY A 442 -2.07 0.80 -4.67
CA GLY A 442 -1.73 1.81 -5.68
C GLY A 442 -0.51 1.38 -6.51
N ARG A 443 0.55 0.91 -5.85
CA ARG A 443 1.77 0.45 -6.53
C ARG A 443 1.55 -0.83 -7.36
N LEU A 444 0.72 -1.77 -6.87
CA LEU A 444 0.35 -2.95 -7.66
C LEU A 444 -0.41 -2.56 -8.93
N ILE A 445 -1.38 -1.65 -8.83
CA ILE A 445 -2.13 -1.15 -9.99
C ILE A 445 -1.20 -0.41 -10.96
N ARG A 446 -0.32 0.48 -10.48
CA ARG A 446 0.72 1.12 -11.30
C ARG A 446 1.55 0.06 -12.05
N ARG A 447 2.01 -0.99 -11.35
CA ARG A 447 2.82 -2.06 -11.93
C ARG A 447 2.05 -2.86 -12.99
N ILE A 448 0.79 -3.23 -12.72
CA ILE A 448 -0.06 -3.95 -13.67
C ILE A 448 -0.17 -3.16 -14.98
N VAL A 449 -0.47 -1.87 -14.88
CA VAL A 449 -0.64 -1.00 -16.07
C VAL A 449 0.68 -0.85 -16.83
N ARG A 450 1.79 -0.54 -16.13
CA ARG A 450 3.11 -0.38 -16.75
C ARG A 450 3.59 -1.68 -17.41
N ASP A 451 3.58 -2.79 -16.68
CA ASP A 451 4.17 -4.05 -17.13
C ASP A 451 3.39 -4.62 -18.33
N ALA A 452 2.08 -4.45 -18.39
CA ALA A 452 1.27 -4.79 -19.56
C ALA A 452 1.65 -3.93 -20.79
N ARG A 453 1.91 -2.64 -20.60
CA ARG A 453 2.22 -1.71 -21.68
C ARG A 453 3.66 -1.85 -22.19
N THR A 454 4.66 -1.98 -21.30
CA THR A 454 6.08 -1.85 -21.66
C THR A 454 6.86 -3.16 -21.63
N ARG A 455 6.40 -4.15 -20.85
CA ARG A 455 7.14 -5.39 -20.61
C ARG A 455 6.46 -6.63 -21.17
N GLY A 456 5.27 -6.49 -21.75
CA GLY A 456 4.48 -7.60 -22.27
C GLY A 456 4.06 -8.62 -21.20
N THR A 457 4.07 -8.22 -19.91
CA THR A 457 3.70 -9.08 -18.78
C THR A 457 2.22 -8.89 -18.47
N SER A 458 1.47 -9.98 -18.40
CA SER A 458 0.03 -9.93 -18.10
C SER A 458 -0.24 -9.50 -16.65
N ALA A 459 -1.48 -9.01 -16.40
CA ALA A 459 -1.92 -8.70 -15.04
C ALA A 459 -1.86 -9.93 -14.10
N LYS A 460 -2.18 -11.12 -14.62
CA LYS A 460 -2.05 -12.40 -13.91
C LYS A 460 -0.61 -12.62 -13.42
N GLU A 461 0.36 -12.55 -14.34
CA GLU A 461 1.78 -12.75 -14.00
C GLU A 461 2.29 -11.69 -13.02
N THR A 462 1.83 -10.43 -13.17
CA THR A 462 2.20 -9.35 -12.26
C THR A 462 1.68 -9.61 -10.85
N ILE A 463 0.42 -10.05 -10.70
CA ILE A 463 -0.17 -10.41 -9.40
C ILE A 463 0.55 -11.63 -8.81
N ALA A 464 0.82 -12.66 -9.60
CA ALA A 464 1.53 -13.87 -9.14
C ALA A 464 2.92 -13.55 -8.58
N ARG A 465 3.67 -12.62 -9.21
CA ARG A 465 5.01 -12.21 -8.77
C ARG A 465 5.01 -11.20 -7.64
N TRP A 466 3.88 -10.53 -7.35
CA TRP A 466 3.82 -9.46 -6.36
C TRP A 466 4.29 -9.85 -4.95
N PRO A 467 3.97 -11.04 -4.41
CA PRO A 467 4.50 -11.47 -3.12
C PRO A 467 6.03 -11.55 -3.06
N SER A 468 6.69 -11.98 -4.14
CA SER A 468 8.16 -12.02 -4.22
C SER A 468 8.76 -10.61 -4.20
N VAL A 469 8.19 -9.68 -4.99
CA VAL A 469 8.59 -8.27 -4.98
C VAL A 469 8.46 -7.68 -3.56
N ARG A 470 7.35 -7.95 -2.88
CA ARG A 470 7.13 -7.48 -1.50
C ARG A 470 8.19 -8.00 -0.53
N ARG A 471 8.55 -9.28 -0.60
CA ARG A 471 9.64 -9.83 0.23
C ARG A 471 10.98 -9.12 -0.05
N GLY A 472 11.29 -8.87 -1.32
CA GLY A 472 12.49 -8.11 -1.71
C GLY A 472 12.51 -6.69 -1.14
N GLU A 473 11.38 -5.98 -1.17
CA GLU A 473 11.22 -4.64 -0.60
C GLU A 473 11.41 -4.65 0.93
N GLU A 474 10.79 -5.61 1.63
CA GLU A 474 10.89 -5.77 3.08
C GLU A 474 12.33 -6.09 3.54
N ALA A 475 13.08 -6.83 2.75
CA ALA A 475 14.46 -7.19 3.06
C ALA A 475 15.48 -6.12 2.68
N ASN A 476 15.29 -5.42 1.55
CA ASN A 476 16.36 -4.65 0.91
C ASN A 476 16.08 -3.14 0.79
N ILE A 477 14.85 -2.66 1.04
CA ILE A 477 14.50 -1.25 0.85
C ILE A 477 14.02 -0.62 2.16
N PHE A 478 12.98 -1.16 2.78
CA PHE A 478 12.36 -0.55 3.95
C PHE A 478 13.27 -0.42 5.17
N PRO A 479 14.23 -1.36 5.43
CA PRO A 479 15.17 -1.19 6.54
C PRO A 479 16.06 0.06 6.43
N TYR A 480 16.26 0.58 5.21
CA TYR A 480 17.13 1.71 4.94
C TYR A 480 16.39 3.03 4.67
N GLN A 481 15.06 3.03 4.64
CA GLN A 481 14.30 4.21 4.22
C GLN A 481 14.54 5.43 5.12
N GLU A 482 14.68 5.24 6.44
CA GLU A 482 14.93 6.32 7.39
C GLU A 482 16.38 6.89 7.31
N GLU A 483 17.28 6.27 6.53
CA GLU A 483 18.62 6.78 6.25
C GLU A 483 18.65 7.87 5.17
N ALA A 484 17.54 8.09 4.47
CA ALA A 484 17.46 9.10 3.43
C ALA A 484 17.62 10.52 4.00
N ASP A 485 18.33 11.41 3.26
CA ASP A 485 18.42 12.85 3.59
C ASP A 485 17.08 13.55 3.33
N VAL A 486 16.32 13.06 2.34
CA VAL A 486 14.98 13.53 2.02
C VAL A 486 14.11 12.38 1.53
N MET A 487 12.82 12.47 1.84
CA MET A 487 11.81 11.56 1.29
C MET A 487 10.86 12.32 0.37
N PHE A 488 10.47 11.67 -0.72
CA PHE A 488 9.55 12.23 -1.70
C PHE A 488 8.33 11.32 -1.90
N ASN A 489 7.14 11.88 -1.74
CA ASN A 489 5.90 11.18 -2.07
C ASN A 489 5.53 11.37 -3.53
N SER A 490 5.59 10.31 -4.31
CA SER A 490 5.25 10.30 -5.73
C SER A 490 3.77 10.01 -6.03
N ALA A 491 2.95 9.79 -5.01
CA ALA A 491 1.52 9.58 -5.21
C ALA A 491 0.83 10.88 -5.64
N LEU A 492 -0.15 10.73 -6.52
CA LEU A 492 -1.01 11.82 -6.99
C LEU A 492 -2.44 11.54 -6.55
N VAL A 493 -3.11 12.54 -6.02
CA VAL A 493 -4.46 12.37 -5.45
C VAL A 493 -5.47 11.81 -6.47
N TYR A 494 -5.28 12.08 -7.76
CA TYR A 494 -6.13 11.66 -8.87
C TYR A 494 -5.70 10.36 -9.56
N GLU A 495 -4.54 9.81 -9.23
CA GLU A 495 -3.92 8.73 -10.02
C GLU A 495 -4.76 7.48 -10.17
N LEU A 496 -5.45 7.06 -9.08
CA LEU A 496 -6.28 5.85 -9.11
C LEU A 496 -7.52 6.01 -9.98
N ALA A 497 -8.08 7.21 -10.07
CA ALA A 497 -9.16 7.54 -11.00
C ALA A 497 -8.71 7.43 -12.47
N CYS A 498 -7.46 7.77 -12.75
CA CYS A 498 -6.86 7.65 -14.08
C CYS A 498 -6.42 6.21 -14.38
N LEU A 499 -5.68 5.58 -13.47
CA LEU A 499 -5.19 4.20 -13.63
C LEU A 499 -6.31 3.18 -13.80
N LYS A 500 -7.49 3.43 -13.21
CA LYS A 500 -8.69 2.61 -13.35
C LYS A 500 -9.00 2.29 -14.81
N VAL A 501 -8.94 3.28 -15.71
CA VAL A 501 -9.25 3.13 -17.14
C VAL A 501 -8.40 2.05 -17.80
N TYR A 502 -7.14 1.95 -17.39
CA TYR A 502 -6.16 1.01 -17.93
C TYR A 502 -6.17 -0.34 -17.19
N ALA A 503 -6.36 -0.31 -15.88
CA ALA A 503 -6.27 -1.50 -15.04
C ALA A 503 -7.50 -2.42 -15.14
N GLU A 504 -8.71 -1.86 -15.25
CA GLU A 504 -9.95 -2.66 -15.28
C GLU A 504 -9.97 -3.69 -16.41
N PRO A 505 -9.70 -3.35 -17.68
CA PRO A 505 -9.68 -4.34 -18.77
C PRO A 505 -8.66 -5.46 -18.52
N LEU A 506 -7.49 -5.14 -17.98
CA LEU A 506 -6.44 -6.11 -17.69
C LEU A 506 -6.85 -7.08 -16.57
N LEU A 507 -7.50 -6.57 -15.52
CA LEU A 507 -7.99 -7.35 -14.39
C LEU A 507 -9.19 -8.22 -14.77
N PHE A 508 -10.11 -7.73 -15.63
CA PHE A 508 -11.24 -8.52 -16.14
C PHE A 508 -10.77 -9.67 -17.04
N GLY A 509 -9.59 -9.57 -17.65
CA GLY A 509 -8.99 -10.62 -18.46
C GLY A 509 -8.54 -11.87 -17.67
N ILE A 510 -8.52 -11.84 -16.34
CA ILE A 510 -8.11 -12.97 -15.50
C ILE A 510 -9.31 -13.91 -15.29
N ASP A 511 -9.16 -15.18 -15.72
CA ASP A 511 -10.24 -16.18 -15.62
C ASP A 511 -10.53 -16.56 -14.17
N LYS A 512 -11.78 -16.99 -13.92
CA LYS A 512 -12.25 -17.38 -12.58
C LYS A 512 -11.58 -18.64 -12.03
N SER A 513 -11.01 -19.45 -12.88
CA SER A 513 -10.26 -20.66 -12.51
C SER A 513 -8.84 -20.39 -12.04
N GLU A 514 -8.33 -19.17 -12.29
CA GLU A 514 -6.97 -18.80 -11.95
C GLU A 514 -6.81 -18.41 -10.46
N PRO A 515 -5.68 -18.75 -9.82
CA PRO A 515 -5.42 -18.38 -8.43
C PRO A 515 -5.48 -16.88 -8.17
N GLU A 516 -5.03 -16.06 -9.13
CA GLU A 516 -4.96 -14.59 -9.05
C GLU A 516 -6.34 -13.92 -9.17
N TYR A 517 -7.39 -14.67 -9.55
CA TYR A 517 -8.73 -14.11 -9.71
C TYR A 517 -9.29 -13.44 -8.46
N LEU A 518 -9.01 -13.99 -7.29
CA LEU A 518 -9.50 -13.38 -6.02
C LEU A 518 -8.91 -12.00 -5.80
N GLU A 519 -7.63 -11.82 -6.08
CA GLU A 519 -6.95 -10.53 -5.97
C GLU A 519 -7.41 -9.56 -7.06
N ALA A 520 -7.52 -10.03 -8.31
CA ALA A 520 -8.06 -9.23 -9.41
C ALA A 520 -9.47 -8.72 -9.08
N LYS A 521 -10.33 -9.57 -8.55
CA LYS A 521 -11.68 -9.19 -8.13
C LYS A 521 -11.68 -8.20 -6.96
N ARG A 522 -10.73 -8.31 -6.03
CA ARG A 522 -10.55 -7.36 -4.93
C ARG A 522 -10.18 -5.98 -5.46
N LEU A 523 -9.21 -5.92 -6.38
CA LEU A 523 -8.77 -4.67 -7.01
C LEU A 523 -9.87 -4.04 -7.86
N LEU A 524 -10.63 -4.82 -8.62
CA LEU A 524 -11.79 -4.32 -9.37
C LEU A 524 -12.83 -3.68 -8.45
N LYS A 525 -13.17 -4.33 -7.34
CA LYS A 525 -14.09 -3.75 -6.35
C LYS A 525 -13.55 -2.49 -5.70
N PHE A 526 -12.24 -2.42 -5.50
CA PHE A 526 -11.57 -1.24 -5.00
C PHE A 526 -11.67 -0.08 -6.00
N LEU A 527 -11.36 -0.32 -7.26
CA LEU A 527 -11.44 0.68 -8.31
C LEU A 527 -12.88 1.18 -8.56
N ASP A 528 -13.89 0.40 -8.21
CA ASP A 528 -15.30 0.81 -8.30
C ASP A 528 -15.66 2.04 -7.45
N TYR A 529 -14.85 2.43 -6.48
CA TYR A 529 -15.08 3.65 -5.68
C TYR A 529 -14.78 4.93 -6.46
N PHE A 530 -13.93 4.85 -7.49
CA PHE A 530 -13.46 6.00 -8.24
C PHE A 530 -14.28 6.26 -9.50
N ILE A 531 -14.57 7.52 -9.78
CA ILE A 531 -14.99 7.96 -11.11
C ILE A 531 -13.75 7.97 -12.01
N SER A 532 -13.88 7.42 -13.22
CA SER A 532 -12.77 7.35 -14.18
C SER A 532 -12.42 8.76 -14.70
N VAL A 533 -11.13 9.02 -14.82
CA VAL A 533 -10.57 10.24 -15.40
C VAL A 533 -9.70 9.85 -16.60
N PRO A 534 -9.91 10.45 -17.78
CA PRO A 534 -9.04 10.22 -18.93
C PRO A 534 -7.63 10.81 -18.70
N SER A 535 -6.65 10.31 -19.45
CA SER A 535 -5.25 10.73 -19.27
C SER A 535 -4.81 11.90 -20.15
N GLU A 536 -5.68 12.41 -21.03
CA GLU A 536 -5.34 13.40 -22.05
C GLU A 536 -4.78 14.70 -21.45
N ASP A 537 -5.38 15.18 -20.35
CA ASP A 537 -5.00 16.45 -19.72
C ASP A 537 -3.78 16.32 -18.78
N ILE A 538 -3.25 15.10 -18.57
CA ILE A 538 -2.08 14.89 -17.71
C ILE A 538 -0.83 15.43 -18.43
N PRO A 539 -0.01 16.29 -17.81
CA PRO A 539 1.22 16.77 -18.41
C PRO A 539 2.17 15.63 -18.83
N HIS A 540 2.90 15.80 -19.92
CA HIS A 540 3.82 14.77 -20.44
C HIS A 540 5.01 14.49 -19.52
N ASN A 541 5.36 15.41 -18.63
CA ASN A 541 6.40 15.24 -17.61
C ASN A 541 5.86 14.72 -16.27
N SER A 542 4.55 14.44 -16.15
CA SER A 542 3.96 13.87 -14.94
C SER A 542 4.56 12.48 -14.63
N LEU A 543 4.76 12.21 -13.34
CA LEU A 543 5.17 10.89 -12.85
C LEU A 543 4.20 9.77 -13.27
N LEU A 544 2.91 10.10 -13.43
CA LEU A 544 1.91 9.12 -13.83
C LEU A 544 2.10 8.62 -15.27
N ARG A 545 2.74 9.43 -16.13
CA ARG A 545 3.02 9.07 -17.53
C ARG A 545 3.94 7.86 -17.68
N GLU A 546 4.80 7.58 -16.69
CA GLU A 546 5.57 6.32 -16.63
C GLU A 546 4.67 5.10 -16.72
N PHE A 547 3.49 5.17 -16.15
CA PHE A 547 2.55 4.04 -16.07
C PHE A 547 1.56 4.03 -17.23
N VAL A 548 0.87 5.14 -17.47
CA VAL A 548 -0.19 5.23 -18.48
C VAL A 548 0.31 5.52 -19.90
N GLY A 549 1.57 5.88 -20.05
CA GLY A 549 2.17 6.21 -21.35
C GLY A 549 2.12 7.69 -21.70
N GLY A 550 2.78 8.06 -22.81
CA GLY A 550 2.88 9.44 -23.29
C GLY A 550 3.83 10.30 -22.46
N SER A 551 4.81 9.70 -21.77
CA SER A 551 5.89 10.43 -21.12
C SER A 551 6.78 11.15 -22.15
N CYS A 552 7.27 12.34 -21.80
CA CYS A 552 8.33 13.02 -22.55
C CYS A 552 9.72 12.46 -22.21
N PHE A 553 9.82 11.58 -21.22
CA PHE A 553 11.04 10.89 -20.83
C PHE A 553 11.07 9.47 -21.42
N ASP A 554 12.27 8.95 -21.60
CA ASP A 554 12.49 7.55 -21.95
C ASP A 554 12.41 6.71 -20.66
N VAL A 555 11.20 6.09 -20.40
CA VAL A 555 10.86 5.38 -19.16
C VAL A 555 10.19 4.03 -19.42
#